data_e27ede31f5665c36a5978cf32ac7697f
#
_entry.id   e27ede31f5665c36a5978cf32ac7697f
#
_cell.length_a   1.000
_cell.length_b   1.000
_cell.length_c   1.000
_cell.angle_alpha   90.00
_cell.angle_beta   90.00
_cell.angle_gamma   90.00
#
_symmetry.space_group_name_H-M   'P 1'
#
loop_
_entity.id
_entity.type
_entity.pdbx_description
1 polymer ?
#
loop_
_entity_poly.entity_id
_entity_poly.type
_entity_poly.pdbx_seq_one_letter_code
_entity_poly.pdbx_strand_id
1 'polypeptide(L)'
;MKRPKLQVHEYRHSKTHPYYLDLRAFAQGRKFFKTKAEAEAERLRQLTLRERGGREAVGLPLNELSAIVQARKKLAAHGRTLTEAAAFFLDYLERIRRCNVTVAELAREVVEAKRKDGRAPMYVADLKKRLARFCADFGKRPIAGITVEELDDWLRGLDCSPKTRMNFRANVGVLFSYAERRRMIDSNPILRTARPKLADLPPEIFTVDELAALLNAASTRAPDVVPMLAIGAFAGVREAEIKRLDWSEVDQRRGHIEVKSSKAKSARRRIVEMQPNLREWLRPYAEMTGGVVPANSRKKLDLVRKAARLARWPKNGLRHSFASFRLAAIHDAPRVAAELGHTSPQMLYSTYRELVLPIEAERYWTILPTEEKANVVAFSANA
;
A
#
# COMPACT_ATOMS: atom_id res chain seq x y z
N MET A 1 56.35 23.96 12.14
CA MET A 1 57.13 24.12 10.88
C MET A 1 57.13 25.58 10.47
N LYS A 2 58.31 26.21 10.21
CA LYS A 2 58.40 27.60 9.73
C LYS A 2 57.75 27.70 8.36
N ARG A 3 56.83 28.67 8.17
CA ARG A 3 56.17 28.94 6.87
C ARG A 3 57.25 29.30 5.84
N PRO A 4 57.32 28.64 4.67
CA PRO A 4 58.30 28.99 3.63
C PRO A 4 57.99 30.41 3.18
N LYS A 5 59.01 31.31 3.24
CA LYS A 5 58.90 32.69 2.75
C LYS A 5 59.01 32.64 1.24
N LEU A 6 57.94 33.10 0.58
CA LEU A 6 57.93 33.31 -0.87
C LEU A 6 58.68 34.59 -1.17
N GLN A 7 59.85 34.49 -1.84
CA GLN A 7 60.72 35.63 -2.16
C GLN A 7 61.11 35.59 -3.64
N VAL A 8 61.29 36.77 -4.23
CA VAL A 8 61.83 36.92 -5.55
C VAL A 8 63.37 36.83 -5.45
N HIS A 9 63.95 35.98 -6.28
CA HIS A 9 65.41 35.75 -6.35
C HIS A 9 65.95 36.24 -7.68
N GLU A 10 67.19 36.72 -7.67
CA GLU A 10 67.93 37.02 -8.88
C GLU A 10 68.61 35.78 -9.46
N TYR A 11 68.53 35.61 -10.77
CA TYR A 11 69.16 34.50 -11.50
C TYR A 11 70.22 35.02 -12.46
N ARG A 12 71.49 35.03 -12.02
CA ARG A 12 72.60 35.63 -12.72
C ARG A 12 73.03 34.93 -13.99
N HIS A 13 72.51 33.74 -14.27
CA HIS A 13 72.85 32.95 -15.47
C HIS A 13 71.94 33.16 -16.66
N SER A 14 70.94 34.03 -16.57
CA SER A 14 70.06 34.41 -17.71
C SER A 14 69.98 35.90 -17.84
N LYS A 15 70.38 36.40 -19.01
CA LYS A 15 70.23 37.83 -19.36
C LYS A 15 68.80 38.19 -19.77
N THR A 16 67.99 37.20 -20.18
CA THR A 16 66.61 37.42 -20.66
C THR A 16 65.54 37.26 -19.56
N HIS A 17 65.82 36.46 -18.50
CA HIS A 17 64.92 36.24 -17.40
C HIS A 17 65.70 36.25 -16.07
N PRO A 18 66.16 37.43 -15.64
CA PRO A 18 67.08 37.56 -14.50
C PRO A 18 66.39 37.42 -13.14
N TYR A 19 65.10 37.19 -13.07
CA TYR A 19 64.35 37.04 -11.81
C TYR A 19 63.59 35.72 -11.79
N TYR A 20 63.51 35.06 -10.62
CA TYR A 20 62.68 33.88 -10.47
C TYR A 20 61.99 33.84 -9.10
N LEU A 21 60.89 33.13 -9.09
CA LEU A 21 60.12 32.79 -7.91
C LEU A 21 60.20 31.25 -7.68
N ASP A 22 60.65 30.84 -6.50
CA ASP A 22 60.73 29.42 -6.16
C ASP A 22 59.39 28.94 -5.57
N LEU A 23 58.67 28.17 -6.37
CA LEU A 23 57.37 27.66 -6.03
C LEU A 23 57.40 26.14 -5.72
N ARG A 24 58.59 25.52 -5.56
CA ARG A 24 58.73 24.07 -5.29
C ARG A 24 58.05 23.66 -3.97
N ALA A 25 58.03 24.54 -2.97
CA ALA A 25 57.28 24.30 -1.73
C ALA A 25 55.75 24.16 -1.94
N PHE A 26 55.25 24.43 -3.15
CA PHE A 26 53.84 24.39 -3.56
C PHE A 26 53.58 23.40 -4.71
N ALA A 27 54.47 22.41 -4.87
CA ALA A 27 54.41 21.44 -5.95
C ALA A 27 54.50 22.03 -7.37
N GLN A 28 54.93 23.29 -7.48
CA GLN A 28 55.23 23.98 -8.74
C GLN A 28 56.75 24.16 -8.83
N GLY A 29 57.30 24.26 -10.04
CA GLY A 29 58.73 24.48 -10.27
C GLY A 29 59.19 25.91 -9.94
N ARG A 30 60.32 26.30 -10.54
CA ARG A 30 60.75 27.70 -10.55
C ARG A 30 60.11 28.42 -11.71
N LYS A 31 59.59 29.63 -11.47
CA LYS A 31 59.02 30.47 -12.50
C LYS A 31 59.91 31.69 -12.75
N PHE A 32 60.33 31.89 -13.98
CA PHE A 32 61.29 32.94 -14.36
C PHE A 32 60.60 34.12 -15.00
N PHE A 33 61.12 35.32 -14.76
CA PHE A 33 60.51 36.61 -15.19
C PHE A 33 61.57 37.53 -15.78
N LYS A 34 61.12 38.35 -16.73
CA LYS A 34 61.98 39.36 -17.42
C LYS A 34 62.28 40.54 -16.52
N THR A 35 61.35 40.92 -15.67
CA THR A 35 61.49 42.09 -14.79
C THR A 35 61.18 41.71 -13.33
N LYS A 36 61.79 42.47 -12.41
CA LYS A 36 61.54 42.31 -10.97
C LYS A 36 60.07 42.63 -10.63
N ALA A 37 59.47 43.60 -11.35
CA ALA A 37 58.05 43.95 -11.14
C ALA A 37 57.10 42.80 -11.48
N GLU A 38 57.35 42.06 -12.57
CA GLU A 38 56.56 40.88 -12.93
C GLU A 38 56.68 39.77 -11.88
N ALA A 39 57.89 39.52 -11.37
CA ALA A 39 58.15 38.56 -10.34
C ALA A 39 57.47 38.91 -9.00
N GLU A 40 57.50 40.18 -8.61
CA GLU A 40 56.80 40.67 -7.41
C GLU A 40 55.25 40.64 -7.57
N ALA A 41 54.75 40.99 -8.75
CA ALA A 41 53.30 40.85 -9.03
C ALA A 41 52.83 39.40 -8.89
N GLU A 42 53.60 38.46 -9.44
CA GLU A 42 53.29 37.03 -9.29
C GLU A 42 53.45 36.55 -7.85
N ARG A 43 54.45 37.04 -7.11
CA ARG A 43 54.62 36.77 -5.69
C ARG A 43 53.36 37.20 -4.90
N LEU A 44 52.91 38.41 -5.11
CA LEU A 44 51.74 39.00 -4.47
C LEU A 44 50.47 38.18 -4.80
N ARG A 45 50.32 37.81 -6.08
CA ARG A 45 49.24 36.93 -6.53
C ARG A 45 49.25 35.58 -5.81
N GLN A 46 50.39 34.93 -5.70
CA GLN A 46 50.56 33.65 -4.99
C GLN A 46 50.27 33.76 -3.50
N LEU A 47 50.64 34.88 -2.86
CA LEU A 47 50.33 35.16 -1.45
C LEU A 47 48.85 35.36 -1.25
N THR A 48 48.16 36.13 -2.12
CA THR A 48 46.74 36.35 -2.03
C THR A 48 45.95 35.07 -2.24
N LEU A 49 46.32 34.24 -3.22
CA LEU A 49 45.72 32.93 -3.41
C LEU A 49 45.88 32.04 -2.18
N ARG A 50 47.03 32.10 -1.53
CA ARG A 50 47.32 31.32 -0.31
C ARG A 50 46.51 31.78 0.91
N GLU A 51 46.35 33.10 1.07
CA GLU A 51 45.55 33.65 2.17
C GLU A 51 44.05 33.32 2.04
N ARG A 52 43.54 33.32 0.80
CA ARG A 52 42.12 33.10 0.52
C ARG A 52 41.75 31.66 0.29
N GLY A 53 42.61 30.81 -0.22
CA GLY A 53 42.30 29.43 -0.62
C GLY A 53 43.22 28.33 -0.02
N GLY A 54 44.18 28.70 0.83
CA GLY A 54 45.11 27.73 1.42
C GLY A 54 46.15 27.19 0.42
N ARG A 55 46.88 26.11 0.80
CA ARG A 55 47.92 25.49 -0.04
C ARG A 55 47.38 24.91 -1.35
N GLU A 56 46.17 24.38 -1.31
CA GLU A 56 45.55 23.72 -2.46
C GLU A 56 45.24 24.70 -3.58
N ALA A 57 44.75 25.92 -3.26
CA ALA A 57 44.46 26.94 -4.26
C ALA A 57 45.69 27.45 -5.01
N VAL A 58 46.87 27.42 -4.36
CA VAL A 58 48.12 27.86 -4.99
C VAL A 58 48.68 26.78 -5.93
N GLY A 59 48.32 25.51 -5.71
CA GLY A 59 48.74 24.35 -6.52
C GLY A 59 47.89 24.11 -7.77
N LEU A 60 46.78 24.79 -7.92
CA LEU A 60 45.89 24.54 -9.06
C LEU A 60 46.54 24.96 -10.41
N PRO A 61 46.54 24.07 -11.41
CA PRO A 61 47.02 24.41 -12.76
C PRO A 61 46.20 25.56 -13.40
N LEU A 62 46.85 26.32 -14.28
CA LEU A 62 46.21 27.45 -14.94
C LEU A 62 44.93 27.08 -15.72
N ASN A 63 44.89 25.90 -16.29
CA ASN A 63 43.72 25.36 -16.98
C ASN A 63 42.54 25.14 -16.02
N GLU A 64 42.77 24.64 -14.81
CA GLU A 64 41.73 24.49 -13.81
C GLU A 64 41.26 25.83 -13.25
N LEU A 65 42.16 26.77 -13.00
CA LEU A 65 41.79 28.13 -12.60
C LEU A 65 40.94 28.80 -13.68
N SER A 66 41.28 28.64 -14.97
CA SER A 66 40.50 29.15 -16.09
C SER A 66 39.11 28.53 -16.13
N ALA A 67 39.01 27.19 -15.93
CA ALA A 67 37.72 26.48 -15.88
C ALA A 67 36.84 26.98 -14.72
N ILE A 68 37.42 27.16 -13.53
CA ILE A 68 36.71 27.71 -12.36
C ILE A 68 36.17 29.11 -12.65
N VAL A 69 36.98 29.99 -13.26
CA VAL A 69 36.55 31.35 -13.62
C VAL A 69 35.43 31.33 -14.66
N GLN A 70 35.52 30.46 -15.66
CA GLN A 70 34.44 30.31 -16.67
C GLN A 70 33.16 29.72 -16.03
N ALA A 71 33.26 28.70 -15.20
CA ALA A 71 32.13 28.14 -14.49
C ALA A 71 31.44 29.18 -13.60
N ARG A 72 32.22 29.98 -12.86
CA ARG A 72 31.70 31.11 -12.06
C ARG A 72 30.95 32.14 -12.90
N LYS A 73 31.50 32.51 -14.06
CA LYS A 73 30.82 33.48 -14.99
C LYS A 73 29.49 32.91 -15.48
N LYS A 74 29.45 31.63 -15.88
CA LYS A 74 28.20 30.96 -16.34
C LYS A 74 27.16 30.92 -15.24
N LEU A 75 27.55 30.55 -14.02
CA LEU A 75 26.65 30.49 -12.89
C LEU A 75 26.14 31.85 -12.42
N ALA A 76 27.01 32.89 -12.50
CA ALA A 76 26.63 34.26 -12.15
C ALA A 76 25.52 34.82 -13.07
N ALA A 77 25.48 34.43 -14.35
CA ALA A 77 24.39 34.77 -15.26
C ALA A 77 23.00 34.24 -14.79
N HIS A 78 22.99 33.22 -13.94
CA HIS A 78 21.79 32.64 -13.33
C HIS A 78 21.64 32.98 -11.83
N GLY A 79 22.44 33.93 -11.32
CA GLY A 79 22.42 34.32 -9.89
C GLY A 79 22.89 33.23 -8.93
N ARG A 80 23.70 32.26 -9.41
CA ARG A 80 24.16 31.12 -8.63
C ARG A 80 25.65 31.15 -8.39
N THR A 81 26.07 30.50 -7.27
CA THR A 81 27.49 30.38 -6.88
C THR A 81 28.02 28.97 -7.22
N LEU A 82 29.36 28.83 -7.27
CA LEU A 82 30.03 27.53 -7.41
C LEU A 82 29.67 26.56 -6.27
N THR A 83 29.52 27.07 -5.05
CA THR A 83 29.18 26.27 -3.88
C THR A 83 27.77 25.69 -4.00
N GLU A 84 26.80 26.50 -4.45
CA GLU A 84 25.43 26.04 -4.72
C GLU A 84 25.40 24.99 -5.83
N ALA A 85 26.16 25.21 -6.90
CA ALA A 85 26.25 24.24 -7.99
C ALA A 85 26.89 22.92 -7.56
N ALA A 86 27.95 22.97 -6.73
CA ALA A 86 28.57 21.77 -6.17
C ALA A 86 27.62 21.02 -5.23
N ALA A 87 26.93 21.74 -4.36
CA ALA A 87 25.93 21.12 -3.46
C ALA A 87 24.78 20.46 -4.25
N PHE A 88 24.27 21.12 -5.29
CA PHE A 88 23.27 20.56 -6.17
C PHE A 88 23.76 19.30 -6.89
N PHE A 89 24.99 19.33 -7.42
CA PHE A 89 25.56 18.18 -8.12
C PHE A 89 25.82 16.99 -7.20
N LEU A 90 26.28 17.24 -5.97
CA LEU A 90 26.46 16.19 -4.96
C LEU A 90 25.12 15.56 -4.57
N ASP A 91 24.07 16.36 -4.34
CA ASP A 91 22.70 15.84 -4.08
C ASP A 91 22.19 15.04 -5.30
N TYR A 92 22.47 15.50 -6.52
CA TYR A 92 22.14 14.78 -7.75
C TYR A 92 22.88 13.42 -7.84
N LEU A 93 24.17 13.37 -7.53
CA LEU A 93 24.94 12.11 -7.50
C LEU A 93 24.43 11.14 -6.44
N GLU A 94 24.08 11.65 -5.26
CA GLU A 94 23.46 10.81 -4.22
C GLU A 94 22.09 10.26 -4.65
N ARG A 95 21.28 11.10 -5.34
CA ARG A 95 20.02 10.64 -5.94
C ARG A 95 20.26 9.54 -6.97
N ILE A 96 21.19 9.70 -7.91
CA ILE A 96 21.56 8.68 -8.89
C ILE A 96 22.00 7.38 -8.16
N ARG A 97 22.80 7.46 -7.12
CA ARG A 97 23.21 6.30 -6.35
C ARG A 97 22.02 5.58 -5.70
N ARG A 98 21.05 6.31 -5.17
CA ARG A 98 19.79 5.76 -4.65
C ARG A 98 18.87 5.24 -5.76
N CYS A 99 18.93 5.81 -6.96
CA CYS A 99 18.15 5.39 -8.13
C CYS A 99 18.58 4.03 -8.71
N ASN A 100 19.74 3.52 -8.35
CA ASN A 100 20.21 2.19 -8.78
C ASN A 100 19.57 1.04 -7.99
N VAL A 101 18.73 1.32 -6.98
CA VAL A 101 17.98 0.28 -6.26
C VAL A 101 17.03 -0.41 -7.23
N THR A 102 17.14 -1.72 -7.32
CA THR A 102 16.28 -2.52 -8.19
C THR A 102 14.87 -2.63 -7.64
N VAL A 103 13.91 -2.85 -8.54
CA VAL A 103 12.50 -3.08 -8.16
C VAL A 103 12.38 -4.24 -7.16
N ALA A 104 13.15 -5.32 -7.33
CA ALA A 104 13.10 -6.49 -6.45
C ALA A 104 13.65 -6.20 -5.03
N GLU A 105 14.72 -5.42 -4.92
CA GLU A 105 15.27 -5.01 -3.63
C GLU A 105 14.30 -4.12 -2.90
N LEU A 106 13.76 -3.11 -3.59
CA LEU A 106 12.80 -2.19 -3.01
C LEU A 106 11.50 -2.89 -2.60
N ALA A 107 11.01 -3.84 -3.40
CA ALA A 107 9.81 -4.62 -3.06
C ALA A 107 10.00 -5.41 -1.76
N ARG A 108 11.17 -6.01 -1.53
CA ARG A 108 11.51 -6.70 -0.27
C ARG A 108 11.51 -5.73 0.90
N GLU A 109 12.13 -4.57 0.72
CA GLU A 109 12.21 -3.52 1.74
C GLU A 109 10.80 -3.01 2.13
N VAL A 110 9.95 -2.73 1.13
CA VAL A 110 8.57 -2.27 1.34
C VAL A 110 7.74 -3.29 2.11
N VAL A 111 7.82 -4.57 1.73
CA VAL A 111 7.09 -5.64 2.43
C VAL A 111 7.53 -5.74 3.89
N GLU A 112 8.83 -5.67 4.14
CA GLU A 112 9.36 -5.73 5.50
C GLU A 112 9.01 -4.49 6.33
N ALA A 113 9.07 -3.30 5.72
CA ALA A 113 8.60 -2.07 6.37
C ALA A 113 7.11 -2.17 6.77
N LYS A 114 6.24 -2.72 5.88
CA LYS A 114 4.82 -2.91 6.20
C LYS A 114 4.57 -3.94 7.29
N ARG A 115 5.45 -4.94 7.42
CA ARG A 115 5.40 -5.91 8.52
C ARG A 115 5.78 -5.22 9.84
N LYS A 116 6.87 -4.44 9.87
CA LYS A 116 7.32 -3.67 11.03
C LYS A 116 6.32 -2.60 11.45
N ASP A 117 5.60 -1.99 10.49
CA ASP A 117 4.49 -1.04 10.73
C ASP A 117 3.26 -1.72 11.40
N GLY A 118 3.29 -3.02 11.71
CA GLY A 118 2.16 -3.75 12.30
C GLY A 118 0.94 -3.88 11.38
N ARG A 119 1.13 -3.83 10.05
CA ARG A 119 0.02 -4.02 9.11
C ARG A 119 -0.53 -5.44 9.18
N ALA A 120 -1.83 -5.58 8.95
CA ALA A 120 -2.51 -6.87 8.99
C ALA A 120 -1.79 -7.93 8.16
N PRO A 121 -1.55 -9.16 8.68
CA PRO A 121 -0.79 -10.21 7.98
C PRO A 121 -1.32 -10.53 6.58
N MET A 122 -2.64 -10.53 6.40
CA MET A 122 -3.29 -10.77 5.11
C MET A 122 -2.97 -9.66 4.08
N TYR A 123 -2.92 -8.40 4.51
CA TYR A 123 -2.51 -7.29 3.66
C TYR A 123 -1.05 -7.43 3.23
N VAL A 124 -0.15 -7.78 4.15
CA VAL A 124 1.28 -7.97 3.86
C VAL A 124 1.48 -9.14 2.89
N ALA A 125 0.72 -10.23 3.07
CA ALA A 125 0.76 -11.39 2.17
C ALA A 125 0.25 -11.04 0.76
N ASP A 126 -0.86 -10.30 0.63
CA ASP A 126 -1.39 -9.86 -0.66
C ASP A 126 -0.43 -8.89 -1.36
N LEU A 127 0.13 -7.91 -0.62
CA LEU A 127 1.15 -6.99 -1.13
C LEU A 127 2.36 -7.77 -1.67
N LYS A 128 2.92 -8.69 -0.87
CA LYS A 128 4.05 -9.54 -1.26
C LYS A 128 3.76 -10.31 -2.56
N LYS A 129 2.59 -10.98 -2.63
CA LYS A 129 2.17 -11.76 -3.80
C LYS A 129 2.09 -10.89 -5.06
N ARG A 130 1.49 -9.71 -4.97
CA ARG A 130 1.33 -8.81 -6.12
C ARG A 130 2.63 -8.17 -6.54
N LEU A 131 3.47 -7.75 -5.59
CA LEU A 131 4.80 -7.23 -5.90
C LEU A 131 5.70 -8.32 -6.49
N ALA A 132 5.60 -9.58 -6.06
CA ALA A 132 6.34 -10.68 -6.67
C ALA A 132 5.98 -10.85 -8.16
N ARG A 133 4.68 -10.72 -8.54
CA ARG A 133 4.28 -10.74 -9.96
C ARG A 133 4.86 -9.56 -10.73
N PHE A 134 4.90 -8.36 -10.16
CA PHE A 134 5.54 -7.20 -10.77
C PHE A 134 7.06 -7.38 -10.91
N CYS A 135 7.71 -7.95 -9.90
CA CYS A 135 9.15 -8.25 -9.92
C CYS A 135 9.54 -9.31 -10.95
N ALA A 136 8.62 -10.21 -11.36
CA ALA A 136 8.90 -11.17 -12.41
C ALA A 136 9.26 -10.48 -13.73
N ASP A 137 8.62 -9.34 -14.02
CA ASP A 137 8.83 -8.61 -15.26
C ASP A 137 9.86 -7.48 -15.12
N PHE A 138 9.88 -6.79 -13.97
CA PHE A 138 10.70 -5.58 -13.76
C PHE A 138 11.78 -5.72 -12.68
N GLY A 139 11.89 -6.85 -12.01
CA GLY A 139 12.66 -7.01 -10.78
C GLY A 139 14.14 -6.62 -10.85
N LYS A 140 14.79 -6.85 -12.00
CA LYS A 140 16.20 -6.53 -12.22
C LYS A 140 16.46 -5.07 -12.60
N ARG A 141 15.41 -4.31 -12.90
CA ARG A 141 15.53 -2.92 -13.38
C ARG A 141 15.60 -1.95 -12.20
N PRO A 142 16.35 -0.83 -12.35
CA PRO A 142 16.29 0.27 -11.40
C PRO A 142 14.87 0.83 -11.30
N ILE A 143 14.41 1.15 -10.08
CA ILE A 143 13.06 1.70 -9.86
C ILE A 143 12.83 3.02 -10.60
N ALA A 144 13.86 3.84 -10.71
CA ALA A 144 13.81 5.13 -11.39
C ALA A 144 13.70 5.03 -12.92
N GLY A 145 14.03 3.86 -13.49
CA GLY A 145 13.96 3.62 -14.93
C GLY A 145 12.64 3.07 -15.43
N ILE A 146 11.61 2.98 -14.57
CA ILE A 146 10.28 2.47 -14.96
C ILE A 146 9.39 3.64 -15.40
N THR A 147 8.90 3.58 -16.64
CA THR A 147 8.07 4.65 -17.21
C THR A 147 6.57 4.45 -17.00
N VAL A 148 5.79 5.49 -17.23
CA VAL A 148 4.31 5.44 -17.14
C VAL A 148 3.76 4.52 -18.21
N GLU A 149 4.30 4.57 -19.43
CA GLU A 149 3.89 3.79 -20.58
C GLU A 149 4.07 2.29 -20.30
N GLU A 150 5.24 1.90 -19.79
CA GLU A 150 5.52 0.52 -19.42
C GLU A 150 4.57 0.00 -18.32
N LEU A 151 4.22 0.84 -17.36
CA LEU A 151 3.26 0.49 -16.31
C LEU A 151 1.85 0.33 -16.86
N ASP A 152 1.43 1.20 -17.79
CA ASP A 152 0.13 1.08 -18.45
C ASP A 152 0.04 -0.19 -19.29
N ASP A 153 1.07 -0.48 -20.08
CA ASP A 153 1.12 -1.68 -20.92
C ASP A 153 1.15 -2.95 -20.07
N TRP A 154 1.94 -2.96 -19.00
CA TRP A 154 1.97 -4.08 -18.06
C TRP A 154 0.60 -4.31 -17.40
N LEU A 155 -0.05 -3.24 -16.92
CA LEU A 155 -1.38 -3.34 -16.32
C LEU A 155 -2.42 -3.86 -17.32
N ARG A 156 -2.38 -3.42 -18.59
CA ARG A 156 -3.27 -3.90 -19.65
C ARG A 156 -3.00 -5.35 -20.03
N GLY A 157 -1.73 -5.75 -20.03
CA GLY A 157 -1.30 -7.12 -20.34
C GLY A 157 -1.61 -8.16 -19.26
N LEU A 158 -2.09 -7.75 -18.07
CA LEU A 158 -2.51 -8.68 -17.03
C LEU A 158 -3.83 -9.37 -17.43
N ASP A 159 -3.78 -10.70 -17.64
CA ASP A 159 -4.98 -11.53 -17.84
C ASP A 159 -5.74 -11.69 -16.50
N CYS A 160 -6.51 -10.69 -16.17
CA CYS A 160 -7.31 -10.65 -14.92
C CYS A 160 -8.46 -9.65 -15.00
N SER A 161 -9.42 -9.79 -14.08
CA SER A 161 -10.56 -8.86 -14.01
C SER A 161 -10.12 -7.41 -13.77
N PRO A 162 -10.91 -6.40 -14.22
CA PRO A 162 -10.62 -4.99 -14.00
C PRO A 162 -10.40 -4.66 -12.52
N LYS A 163 -11.16 -5.29 -11.61
CA LYS A 163 -10.99 -5.13 -10.16
C LYS A 163 -9.64 -5.66 -9.67
N THR A 164 -9.20 -6.81 -10.19
CA THR A 164 -7.90 -7.38 -9.85
C THR A 164 -6.77 -6.50 -10.38
N ARG A 165 -6.90 -5.97 -11.60
CA ARG A 165 -5.98 -5.00 -12.21
C ARG A 165 -5.88 -3.72 -11.37
N MET A 166 -7.00 -3.19 -10.89
CA MET A 166 -7.02 -2.06 -9.96
C MET A 166 -6.24 -2.36 -8.67
N ASN A 167 -6.37 -3.59 -8.13
CA ASN A 167 -5.62 -4.00 -6.96
C ASN A 167 -4.11 -4.10 -7.25
N PHE A 168 -3.69 -4.60 -8.42
CA PHE A 168 -2.28 -4.56 -8.84
C PHE A 168 -1.77 -3.13 -8.90
N ARG A 169 -2.51 -2.23 -9.57
CA ARG A 169 -2.19 -0.81 -9.64
C ARG A 169 -2.00 -0.18 -8.26
N ALA A 170 -2.89 -0.47 -7.31
CA ALA A 170 -2.81 0.03 -5.95
C ALA A 170 -1.57 -0.49 -5.20
N ASN A 171 -1.26 -1.80 -5.31
CA ASN A 171 -0.12 -2.40 -4.63
C ASN A 171 1.23 -1.95 -5.23
N VAL A 172 1.33 -1.83 -6.56
CA VAL A 172 2.50 -1.25 -7.24
C VAL A 172 2.63 0.24 -6.87
N GLY A 173 1.50 0.95 -6.72
CA GLY A 173 1.47 2.31 -6.19
C GLY A 173 2.08 2.46 -4.80
N VAL A 174 1.92 1.48 -3.92
CA VAL A 174 2.59 1.46 -2.59
C VAL A 174 4.11 1.41 -2.74
N LEU A 175 4.63 0.62 -3.69
CA LEU A 175 6.06 0.51 -3.97
C LEU A 175 6.63 1.86 -4.44
N PHE A 176 6.01 2.46 -5.46
CA PHE A 176 6.46 3.75 -6.00
C PHE A 176 6.28 4.91 -5.02
N SER A 177 5.21 4.94 -4.22
CA SER A 177 5.05 5.94 -3.15
C SER A 177 6.12 5.81 -2.05
N TYR A 178 6.62 4.61 -1.81
CA TYR A 178 7.74 4.39 -0.90
C TYR A 178 9.04 4.93 -1.49
N ALA A 179 9.29 4.67 -2.79
CA ALA A 179 10.44 5.20 -3.52
C ALA A 179 10.45 6.74 -3.54
N GLU A 180 9.30 7.36 -3.85
CA GLU A 180 9.11 8.82 -3.90
C GLU A 180 9.40 9.46 -2.54
N ARG A 181 8.84 8.94 -1.43
CA ARG A 181 9.11 9.45 -0.08
C ARG A 181 10.58 9.38 0.32
N ARG A 182 11.32 8.39 -0.22
CA ARG A 182 12.75 8.23 0.00
C ARG A 182 13.62 8.98 -1.03
N ARG A 183 12.99 9.78 -1.88
CA ARG A 183 13.67 10.55 -2.94
C ARG A 183 14.49 9.67 -3.88
N MET A 184 14.05 8.44 -4.11
CA MET A 184 14.63 7.54 -5.12
C MET A 184 14.10 7.86 -6.52
N ILE A 185 12.91 8.45 -6.59
CA ILE A 185 12.24 8.97 -7.78
C ILE A 185 11.60 10.32 -7.46
N ASP A 186 11.42 11.15 -8.46
CA ASP A 186 10.83 12.50 -8.28
C ASP A 186 9.31 12.48 -8.13
N SER A 187 8.63 11.53 -8.75
CA SER A 187 7.18 11.37 -8.66
C SER A 187 6.77 9.92 -8.89
N ASN A 188 5.63 9.54 -8.32
CA ASN A 188 5.07 8.20 -8.48
C ASN A 188 4.42 8.03 -9.87
N PRO A 189 5.03 7.27 -10.82
CA PRO A 189 4.52 7.15 -12.18
C PRO A 189 3.17 6.43 -12.26
N ILE A 190 2.85 5.54 -11.32
CA ILE A 190 1.59 4.79 -11.32
C ILE A 190 0.36 5.70 -11.19
N LEU A 191 0.51 6.88 -10.61
CA LEU A 191 -0.59 7.83 -10.44
C LEU A 191 -1.07 8.37 -11.80
N ARG A 192 -0.19 8.43 -12.79
CA ARG A 192 -0.48 8.89 -14.14
C ARG A 192 -1.03 7.79 -15.05
N THR A 193 -0.97 6.51 -14.65
CA THR A 193 -1.51 5.40 -15.43
C THR A 193 -3.04 5.45 -15.48
N ALA A 194 -3.61 4.91 -16.54
CA ALA A 194 -5.05 4.80 -16.71
C ALA A 194 -5.67 3.94 -15.59
N ARG A 195 -6.80 4.38 -15.06
CA ARG A 195 -7.56 3.58 -14.09
C ARG A 195 -8.44 2.59 -14.84
N PRO A 196 -8.38 1.28 -14.52
CA PRO A 196 -9.31 0.33 -15.09
C PRO A 196 -10.76 0.75 -14.81
N LYS A 197 -11.59 0.80 -15.83
CA LYS A 197 -13.02 1.05 -15.67
C LYS A 197 -13.65 -0.17 -15.01
N LEU A 198 -14.24 0.03 -13.85
CA LEU A 198 -15.02 -1.02 -13.17
C LEU A 198 -16.46 -0.95 -13.65
N ALA A 199 -17.04 -2.09 -13.97
CA ALA A 199 -18.47 -2.16 -14.18
C ALA A 199 -19.16 -1.97 -12.81
N ASP A 200 -20.11 -1.08 -12.76
CA ASP A 200 -20.96 -0.85 -11.58
C ASP A 200 -22.13 -1.83 -11.65
N LEU A 201 -21.84 -3.09 -11.38
CA LEU A 201 -22.85 -4.13 -11.33
C LEU A 201 -23.43 -4.22 -9.93
N PRO A 202 -24.76 -4.33 -9.79
CA PRO A 202 -25.38 -4.56 -8.49
C PRO A 202 -24.84 -5.86 -7.88
N PRO A 203 -24.72 -5.95 -6.55
CA PRO A 203 -24.28 -7.17 -5.90
C PRO A 203 -25.32 -8.29 -6.13
N GLU A 204 -24.81 -9.48 -6.37
CA GLU A 204 -25.66 -10.65 -6.40
C GLU A 204 -26.16 -11.00 -4.99
N ILE A 205 -27.46 -11.29 -4.88
CA ILE A 205 -28.13 -11.70 -3.65
C ILE A 205 -28.76 -13.08 -3.84
N PHE A 206 -29.10 -13.76 -2.75
CA PHE A 206 -29.97 -14.93 -2.78
C PHE A 206 -31.43 -14.45 -2.92
N THR A 207 -32.19 -15.15 -3.72
CA THR A 207 -33.67 -15.02 -3.69
C THR A 207 -34.21 -15.60 -2.37
N VAL A 208 -35.47 -15.28 -2.06
CA VAL A 208 -36.14 -15.82 -0.87
C VAL A 208 -36.16 -17.35 -0.92
N ASP A 209 -36.49 -17.92 -2.06
CA ASP A 209 -36.64 -19.37 -2.26
C ASP A 209 -35.25 -20.07 -2.22
N GLU A 210 -34.20 -19.46 -2.82
CA GLU A 210 -32.83 -19.97 -2.72
C GLU A 210 -32.34 -20.00 -1.27
N LEU A 211 -32.59 -18.95 -0.48
CA LEU A 211 -32.18 -18.89 0.92
C LEU A 211 -32.99 -19.89 1.78
N ALA A 212 -34.27 -20.02 1.58
CA ALA A 212 -35.09 -21.00 2.28
C ALA A 212 -34.62 -22.42 1.96
N ALA A 213 -34.39 -22.74 0.68
CA ALA A 213 -33.85 -24.04 0.27
C ALA A 213 -32.44 -24.31 0.88
N LEU A 214 -31.58 -23.29 0.95
CA LEU A 214 -30.26 -23.38 1.55
C LEU A 214 -30.34 -23.72 3.04
N LEU A 215 -31.16 -23.01 3.81
CA LEU A 215 -31.31 -23.21 5.24
C LEU A 215 -31.96 -24.58 5.54
N ASN A 216 -32.98 -25.00 4.80
CA ASN A 216 -33.62 -26.31 4.93
C ASN A 216 -32.65 -27.45 4.58
N ALA A 217 -31.87 -27.30 3.51
CA ALA A 217 -30.83 -28.26 3.17
C ALA A 217 -29.74 -28.34 4.26
N ALA A 218 -29.38 -27.20 4.88
CA ALA A 218 -28.42 -27.15 5.97
C ALA A 218 -28.96 -27.89 7.21
N SER A 219 -30.20 -27.64 7.60
CA SER A 219 -30.87 -28.31 8.73
C SER A 219 -30.84 -29.81 8.59
N THR A 220 -30.96 -30.34 7.38
CA THR A 220 -31.03 -31.78 7.09
C THR A 220 -29.65 -32.43 6.93
N ARG A 221 -28.71 -31.73 6.23
CA ARG A 221 -27.44 -32.33 5.78
C ARG A 221 -26.24 -31.93 6.61
N ALA A 222 -26.28 -30.80 7.28
CA ALA A 222 -25.19 -30.27 8.11
C ALA A 222 -25.74 -29.25 9.13
N PRO A 223 -26.49 -29.68 10.15
CA PRO A 223 -27.16 -28.76 11.08
C PRO A 223 -26.22 -27.78 11.76
N ASP A 224 -24.99 -28.17 11.99
CA ASP A 224 -23.96 -27.34 12.63
C ASP A 224 -23.48 -26.13 11.79
N VAL A 225 -23.81 -26.04 10.49
CA VAL A 225 -23.56 -24.82 9.70
C VAL A 225 -24.78 -23.87 9.62
N VAL A 226 -25.94 -24.29 10.14
CA VAL A 226 -27.16 -23.45 10.16
C VAL A 226 -26.91 -22.12 10.85
N PRO A 227 -26.28 -22.06 12.06
CA PRO A 227 -26.02 -20.78 12.73
C PRO A 227 -25.20 -19.81 11.88
N MET A 228 -24.17 -20.30 11.21
CA MET A 228 -23.33 -19.50 10.33
C MET A 228 -24.15 -18.92 9.17
N LEU A 229 -25.02 -19.69 8.54
CA LEU A 229 -25.86 -19.27 7.44
C LEU A 229 -26.93 -18.27 7.90
N ALA A 230 -27.63 -18.59 8.99
CA ALA A 230 -28.70 -17.74 9.55
C ALA A 230 -28.14 -16.38 10.03
N ILE A 231 -27.03 -16.35 10.76
CA ILE A 231 -26.37 -15.12 11.20
C ILE A 231 -25.94 -14.28 9.98
N GLY A 232 -25.38 -14.93 8.95
CA GLY A 232 -25.00 -14.25 7.71
C GLY A 232 -26.19 -13.61 7.00
N ALA A 233 -27.31 -14.34 6.88
CA ALA A 233 -28.50 -13.94 6.20
C ALA A 233 -29.33 -12.93 7.02
N PHE A 234 -29.56 -13.13 8.29
CA PHE A 234 -30.53 -12.36 9.08
C PHE A 234 -29.92 -11.36 10.07
N ALA A 235 -28.59 -11.33 10.21
CA ALA A 235 -27.86 -10.30 10.95
C ALA A 235 -26.80 -9.58 10.10
N GLY A 236 -26.58 -10.01 8.87
CA GLY A 236 -25.65 -9.34 7.93
C GLY A 236 -24.19 -9.30 8.39
N VAL A 237 -23.79 -10.17 9.34
CA VAL A 237 -22.42 -10.25 9.83
C VAL A 237 -21.51 -10.74 8.70
N ARG A 238 -20.31 -10.16 8.57
CA ARG A 238 -19.35 -10.58 7.53
C ARG A 238 -18.90 -12.01 7.76
N GLU A 239 -18.74 -12.80 6.70
CA GLU A 239 -18.29 -14.20 6.79
C GLU A 239 -16.99 -14.34 7.61
N ALA A 240 -16.02 -13.42 7.41
CA ALA A 240 -14.78 -13.44 8.19
C ALA A 240 -14.96 -13.09 9.67
N GLU A 241 -16.02 -12.38 10.04
CA GLU A 241 -16.38 -12.07 11.43
C GLU A 241 -17.11 -13.27 12.02
N ILE A 242 -18.03 -13.90 11.30
CA ILE A 242 -18.74 -15.13 11.73
C ILE A 242 -17.73 -16.26 12.01
N LYS A 243 -16.72 -16.45 11.16
CA LYS A 243 -15.66 -17.45 11.36
C LYS A 243 -14.85 -17.27 12.64
N ARG A 244 -14.92 -16.10 13.25
CA ARG A 244 -14.24 -15.78 14.52
C ARG A 244 -15.21 -15.56 15.68
N LEU A 245 -16.52 -15.66 15.39
CA LEU A 245 -17.56 -15.47 16.39
C LEU A 245 -17.57 -16.65 17.37
N ASP A 246 -17.74 -16.34 18.63
CA ASP A 246 -17.90 -17.30 19.71
C ASP A 246 -19.33 -17.23 20.23
N TRP A 247 -19.87 -18.36 20.70
CA TRP A 247 -21.22 -18.42 21.23
C TRP A 247 -21.44 -17.49 22.45
N SER A 248 -20.42 -17.20 23.21
CA SER A 248 -20.48 -16.19 24.28
C SER A 248 -20.78 -14.77 23.79
N GLU A 249 -20.66 -14.52 22.48
CA GLU A 249 -20.96 -13.24 21.82
C GLU A 249 -22.37 -13.23 21.17
N VAL A 250 -23.10 -14.34 21.27
CA VAL A 250 -24.46 -14.54 20.75
C VAL A 250 -25.43 -14.61 21.93
N ASP A 251 -25.87 -13.44 22.40
CA ASP A 251 -26.80 -13.38 23.52
C ASP A 251 -28.26 -13.59 23.07
N GLN A 252 -28.70 -14.84 23.06
CA GLN A 252 -30.06 -15.17 22.65
C GLN A 252 -31.12 -14.67 23.65
N ARG A 253 -30.80 -14.53 24.93
CA ARG A 253 -31.73 -14.02 25.96
C ARG A 253 -32.02 -12.54 25.72
N ARG A 254 -30.99 -11.73 25.52
CA ARG A 254 -31.12 -10.31 25.20
C ARG A 254 -31.38 -10.05 23.71
N GLY A 255 -31.23 -11.05 22.86
CA GLY A 255 -31.51 -10.97 21.43
C GLY A 255 -30.55 -10.14 20.63
N HIS A 256 -29.24 -10.24 20.91
CA HIS A 256 -28.24 -9.52 20.14
C HIS A 256 -26.96 -10.33 19.92
N ILE A 257 -26.21 -9.93 18.89
CA ILE A 257 -24.89 -10.46 18.58
C ILE A 257 -23.88 -9.35 18.76
N GLU A 258 -22.84 -9.57 19.55
CA GLU A 258 -21.73 -8.65 19.72
C GLU A 258 -20.60 -8.98 18.76
N VAL A 259 -20.27 -8.05 17.85
CA VAL A 259 -19.08 -8.16 17.01
C VAL A 259 -17.98 -7.29 17.62
N LYS A 260 -17.03 -7.92 18.33
CA LYS A 260 -15.91 -7.24 19.00
C LYS A 260 -14.97 -6.56 18.01
N SER A 261 -14.34 -5.45 18.41
CA SER A 261 -13.41 -4.68 17.57
C SER A 261 -12.23 -5.49 17.05
N SER A 262 -11.70 -6.41 17.86
CA SER A 262 -10.61 -7.33 17.47
C SER A 262 -10.99 -8.30 16.35
N LYS A 263 -12.27 -8.57 16.19
CA LYS A 263 -12.83 -9.47 15.17
C LYS A 263 -13.40 -8.71 13.97
N ALA A 264 -13.71 -7.42 14.12
CA ALA A 264 -14.30 -6.59 13.09
C ALA A 264 -13.27 -6.13 12.05
N LYS A 265 -13.64 -6.18 10.76
CA LYS A 265 -12.79 -5.68 9.67
C LYS A 265 -12.49 -4.17 9.82
N SER A 266 -13.43 -3.40 10.38
CA SER A 266 -13.30 -1.95 10.61
C SER A 266 -12.71 -1.60 11.97
N ALA A 267 -12.28 -2.57 12.78
CA ALA A 267 -11.81 -2.40 14.15
C ALA A 267 -12.80 -1.63 15.08
N ARG A 268 -14.11 -1.66 14.75
CA ARG A 268 -15.17 -1.03 15.56
C ARG A 268 -16.08 -2.11 16.13
N ARG A 269 -16.30 -2.06 17.44
CA ARG A 269 -17.31 -2.89 18.12
C ARG A 269 -18.70 -2.47 17.64
N ARG A 270 -19.58 -3.45 17.41
CA ARG A 270 -20.99 -3.19 17.18
C ARG A 270 -21.86 -4.30 17.79
N ILE A 271 -23.07 -3.93 18.09
CA ILE A 271 -24.13 -4.82 18.53
C ILE A 271 -25.13 -4.92 17.37
N VAL A 272 -25.48 -6.12 16.99
CA VAL A 272 -26.49 -6.39 15.95
C VAL A 272 -27.69 -7.04 16.63
N GLU A 273 -28.86 -6.44 16.48
CA GLU A 273 -30.12 -6.96 16.99
C GLU A 273 -30.55 -8.20 16.18
N MET A 274 -30.94 -9.25 16.88
CA MET A 274 -31.49 -10.44 16.25
C MET A 274 -32.94 -10.21 15.82
N GLN A 275 -33.19 -10.37 14.54
CA GLN A 275 -34.55 -10.37 14.03
C GLN A 275 -35.32 -11.62 14.51
N PRO A 276 -36.65 -11.59 14.57
CA PRO A 276 -37.46 -12.71 15.09
C PRO A 276 -37.12 -14.06 14.44
N ASN A 277 -37.03 -14.08 13.11
CA ASN A 277 -36.67 -15.32 12.40
C ASN A 277 -35.25 -15.83 12.74
N LEU A 278 -34.27 -14.96 12.97
CA LEU A 278 -32.94 -15.38 13.39
C LEU A 278 -32.98 -16.05 14.77
N ARG A 279 -33.79 -15.53 15.70
CA ARG A 279 -33.96 -16.15 17.04
C ARG A 279 -34.47 -17.57 16.92
N GLU A 280 -35.47 -17.81 16.05
CA GLU A 280 -36.01 -19.15 15.81
C GLU A 280 -34.97 -20.09 15.21
N TRP A 281 -34.20 -19.63 14.24
CA TRP A 281 -33.09 -20.41 13.66
C TRP A 281 -31.98 -20.74 14.66
N LEU A 282 -31.72 -19.89 15.66
CA LEU A 282 -30.68 -20.11 16.65
C LEU A 282 -31.19 -20.79 17.93
N ARG A 283 -32.50 -20.88 18.15
CA ARG A 283 -33.10 -21.49 19.35
C ARG A 283 -32.54 -22.88 19.67
N PRO A 284 -32.37 -23.82 18.72
CA PRO A 284 -31.81 -25.12 18.98
C PRO A 284 -30.33 -25.13 19.46
N TYR A 285 -29.64 -23.99 19.32
CA TYR A 285 -28.21 -23.84 19.62
C TYR A 285 -27.95 -23.01 20.88
N ALA A 286 -28.96 -22.81 21.75
CA ALA A 286 -28.88 -21.91 22.90
C ALA A 286 -27.80 -22.32 23.92
N GLU A 287 -27.57 -23.60 24.06
CA GLU A 287 -26.60 -24.16 25.04
C GLU A 287 -25.21 -24.44 24.42
N MET A 288 -24.99 -24.02 23.17
CA MET A 288 -23.71 -24.23 22.50
C MET A 288 -22.64 -23.27 23.03
N THR A 289 -21.40 -23.77 23.06
CA THR A 289 -20.21 -23.03 23.50
C THR A 289 -19.10 -23.09 22.48
N GLY A 290 -18.10 -22.18 22.60
CA GLY A 290 -16.97 -22.13 21.71
C GLY A 290 -17.30 -21.45 20.39
N GLY A 291 -16.62 -21.81 19.29
CA GLY A 291 -16.79 -21.16 17.99
C GLY A 291 -18.12 -21.48 17.32
N VAL A 292 -18.77 -20.45 16.75
CA VAL A 292 -20.03 -20.62 16.01
C VAL A 292 -19.88 -21.43 14.73
N VAL A 293 -18.69 -21.36 14.10
CA VAL A 293 -18.44 -22.04 12.83
C VAL A 293 -17.70 -23.34 13.05
N PRO A 294 -18.26 -24.49 12.61
CA PRO A 294 -17.65 -25.78 12.84
C PRO A 294 -16.40 -25.99 11.99
N ALA A 295 -15.56 -26.94 12.43
CA ALA A 295 -14.47 -27.43 11.61
C ALA A 295 -14.99 -27.97 10.26
N ASN A 296 -14.17 -27.86 9.19
CA ASN A 296 -14.55 -28.32 7.85
C ASN A 296 -15.81 -27.65 7.25
N SER A 297 -16.21 -26.47 7.77
CA SER A 297 -17.39 -25.73 7.30
C SER A 297 -17.46 -25.59 5.77
N ARG A 298 -16.30 -25.44 5.09
CA ARG A 298 -16.27 -25.34 3.62
C ARG A 298 -16.84 -26.57 2.92
N LYS A 299 -16.42 -27.77 3.35
CA LYS A 299 -16.93 -29.03 2.77
C LYS A 299 -18.41 -29.20 3.05
N LYS A 300 -18.87 -28.82 4.25
CA LYS A 300 -20.29 -28.85 4.64
C LYS A 300 -21.13 -27.87 3.83
N LEU A 301 -20.64 -26.67 3.62
CA LEU A 301 -21.31 -25.68 2.76
C LEU A 301 -21.39 -26.12 1.30
N ASP A 302 -20.36 -26.81 0.76
CA ASP A 302 -20.44 -27.39 -0.59
C ASP A 302 -21.49 -28.49 -0.68
N LEU A 303 -21.62 -29.33 0.36
CA LEU A 303 -22.67 -30.35 0.46
C LEU A 303 -24.06 -29.71 0.50
N VAL A 304 -24.25 -28.73 1.37
CA VAL A 304 -25.52 -28.00 1.52
C VAL A 304 -25.91 -27.28 0.23
N ARG A 305 -24.98 -26.61 -0.44
CA ARG A 305 -25.20 -25.95 -1.72
C ARG A 305 -25.72 -26.91 -2.79
N LYS A 306 -25.11 -28.09 -2.90
CA LYS A 306 -25.53 -29.12 -3.82
C LYS A 306 -26.93 -29.65 -3.49
N ALA A 307 -27.21 -29.91 -2.19
CA ALA A 307 -28.49 -30.36 -1.73
C ALA A 307 -29.61 -29.32 -1.97
N ALA A 308 -29.31 -28.03 -1.80
CA ALA A 308 -30.22 -26.93 -2.13
C ALA A 308 -30.34 -26.64 -3.64
N ARG A 309 -29.60 -27.38 -4.50
CA ARG A 309 -29.57 -27.20 -5.95
C ARG A 309 -29.20 -25.78 -6.40
N LEU A 310 -28.35 -25.09 -5.63
CA LEU A 310 -27.91 -23.75 -5.97
C LEU A 310 -26.85 -23.80 -7.09
N ALA A 311 -27.18 -23.20 -8.23
CA ALA A 311 -26.27 -23.14 -9.38
C ALA A 311 -25.00 -22.30 -9.06
N ARG A 312 -25.16 -21.26 -8.26
CA ARG A 312 -24.08 -20.33 -7.89
C ARG A 312 -24.08 -20.02 -6.39
N TRP A 313 -22.96 -19.53 -5.92
CA TRP A 313 -22.82 -18.95 -4.57
C TRP A 313 -22.40 -17.48 -4.71
N PRO A 314 -23.29 -16.53 -4.52
CA PRO A 314 -22.99 -15.11 -4.62
C PRO A 314 -21.91 -14.70 -3.63
N LYS A 315 -20.92 -13.92 -4.09
CA LYS A 315 -19.86 -13.44 -3.21
C LYS A 315 -20.40 -12.50 -2.14
N ASN A 316 -20.21 -12.83 -0.88
CA ASN A 316 -20.84 -12.17 0.28
C ASN A 316 -22.38 -12.19 0.21
N GLY A 317 -22.97 -13.13 -0.53
CA GLY A 317 -24.39 -13.17 -0.86
C GLY A 317 -25.31 -13.04 0.35
N LEU A 318 -25.05 -13.80 1.44
CA LEU A 318 -25.86 -13.72 2.66
C LEU A 318 -25.93 -12.28 3.22
N ARG A 319 -24.78 -11.61 3.30
CA ARG A 319 -24.73 -10.23 3.79
C ARG A 319 -25.33 -9.22 2.81
N HIS A 320 -25.16 -9.44 1.51
CA HIS A 320 -25.79 -8.59 0.49
C HIS A 320 -27.30 -8.79 0.51
N SER A 321 -27.81 -10.02 0.67
CA SER A 321 -29.23 -10.30 0.87
C SER A 321 -29.77 -9.58 2.10
N PHE A 322 -29.13 -9.72 3.27
CA PHE A 322 -29.53 -8.95 4.45
C PHE A 322 -29.65 -7.46 4.16
N ALA A 323 -28.62 -6.86 3.55
CA ALA A 323 -28.60 -5.43 3.28
C ALA A 323 -29.78 -5.00 2.39
N SER A 324 -30.06 -5.75 1.31
CA SER A 324 -31.14 -5.46 0.35
C SER A 324 -32.52 -5.64 0.98
N PHE A 325 -32.77 -6.81 1.59
CA PHE A 325 -34.08 -7.11 2.20
C PHE A 325 -34.34 -6.26 3.46
N ARG A 326 -33.30 -5.91 4.23
CA ARG A 326 -33.45 -5.03 5.39
C ARG A 326 -33.78 -3.61 4.96
N LEU A 327 -33.08 -3.10 3.95
CA LEU A 327 -33.35 -1.76 3.42
C LEU A 327 -34.77 -1.66 2.82
N ALA A 328 -35.19 -2.68 2.09
CA ALA A 328 -36.55 -2.73 1.54
C ALA A 328 -37.66 -2.80 2.63
N ALA A 329 -37.36 -3.47 3.76
CA ALA A 329 -38.33 -3.61 4.85
C ALA A 329 -38.45 -2.35 5.74
N ILE A 330 -37.36 -1.63 6.02
CA ILE A 330 -37.40 -0.53 6.99
C ILE A 330 -37.18 0.86 6.38
N HIS A 331 -36.72 0.94 5.13
CA HIS A 331 -36.44 2.19 4.40
C HIS A 331 -35.51 3.17 5.11
N ASP A 332 -34.67 2.67 6.06
CA ASP A 332 -33.74 3.43 6.89
C ASP A 332 -32.30 3.01 6.60
N ALA A 333 -31.67 3.62 5.60
CA ALA A 333 -30.29 3.31 5.21
C ALA A 333 -29.26 3.64 6.31
N PRO A 334 -29.34 4.72 7.10
CA PRO A 334 -28.48 4.95 8.25
C PRO A 334 -28.52 3.80 9.26
N ARG A 335 -29.69 3.31 9.61
CA ARG A 335 -29.87 2.19 10.55
C ARG A 335 -29.27 0.89 9.99
N VAL A 336 -29.58 0.55 8.75
CA VAL A 336 -28.99 -0.63 8.08
C VAL A 336 -27.46 -0.52 7.97
N ALA A 337 -26.94 0.69 7.71
CA ALA A 337 -25.49 0.93 7.69
C ALA A 337 -24.85 0.66 9.06
N ALA A 338 -25.48 1.10 10.14
CA ALA A 338 -25.02 0.85 11.49
C ALA A 338 -25.03 -0.65 11.82
N GLU A 339 -26.12 -1.38 11.52
CA GLU A 339 -26.25 -2.83 11.70
C GLU A 339 -25.12 -3.57 10.95
N LEU A 340 -24.85 -3.16 9.72
CA LEU A 340 -23.78 -3.71 8.90
C LEU A 340 -22.35 -3.27 9.34
N GLY A 341 -22.22 -2.22 10.14
CA GLY A 341 -20.93 -1.62 10.47
C GLY A 341 -20.26 -0.97 9.25
N HIS A 342 -21.02 -0.24 8.45
CA HIS A 342 -20.53 0.64 7.39
C HIS A 342 -20.17 2.01 7.99
N THR A 343 -19.18 2.68 7.40
CA THR A 343 -18.78 4.03 7.83
C THR A 343 -19.67 5.13 7.25
N SER A 344 -20.44 4.82 6.19
CA SER A 344 -21.33 5.75 5.51
C SER A 344 -22.56 5.02 4.96
N PRO A 345 -23.75 5.60 5.05
CA PRO A 345 -24.97 5.07 4.44
C PRO A 345 -24.98 5.21 2.91
N GLN A 346 -24.12 6.06 2.32
CA GLN A 346 -24.06 6.32 0.89
C GLN A 346 -23.90 5.04 0.05
N MET A 347 -23.12 4.08 0.55
CA MET A 347 -22.94 2.79 -0.10
C MET A 347 -24.25 2.00 -0.20
N LEU A 348 -25.16 2.13 0.76
CA LEU A 348 -26.43 1.43 0.73
C LEU A 348 -27.36 2.01 -0.35
N TYR A 349 -27.41 3.31 -0.45
CA TYR A 349 -28.21 3.98 -1.47
C TYR A 349 -27.72 3.67 -2.89
N SER A 350 -26.41 3.67 -3.12
CA SER A 350 -25.86 3.42 -4.45
C SER A 350 -25.87 1.93 -4.85
N THR A 351 -25.86 1.02 -3.87
CA THR A 351 -25.60 -0.40 -4.13
C THR A 351 -26.82 -1.29 -3.97
N TYR A 352 -27.73 -0.97 -3.05
CA TYR A 352 -28.81 -1.87 -2.64
C TYR A 352 -30.23 -1.31 -2.88
N ARG A 353 -30.32 -0.04 -3.25
CA ARG A 353 -31.61 0.56 -3.59
C ARG A 353 -32.22 -0.17 -4.79
N GLU A 354 -33.52 -0.52 -4.71
CA GLU A 354 -34.28 -1.14 -5.81
C GLU A 354 -33.88 -2.57 -6.20
N LEU A 355 -33.08 -3.28 -5.39
CA LEU A 355 -32.75 -4.69 -5.66
C LEU A 355 -33.85 -5.68 -5.25
N VAL A 356 -34.77 -5.26 -4.40
CA VAL A 356 -35.79 -6.11 -3.78
C VAL A 356 -37.09 -5.37 -3.68
N LEU A 357 -38.19 -6.05 -4.05
CA LEU A 357 -39.54 -5.54 -3.89
C LEU A 357 -40.02 -5.68 -2.43
N PRO A 358 -40.88 -4.80 -1.91
CA PRO A 358 -41.40 -4.88 -0.55
C PRO A 358 -42.02 -6.23 -0.21
N ILE A 359 -42.81 -6.82 -1.12
CA ILE A 359 -43.43 -8.14 -0.94
C ILE A 359 -42.40 -9.27 -0.76
N GLU A 360 -41.27 -9.18 -1.46
CA GLU A 360 -40.18 -10.15 -1.28
C GLU A 360 -39.46 -9.95 0.06
N ALA A 361 -39.36 -8.71 0.53
CA ALA A 361 -38.80 -8.41 1.84
C ALA A 361 -39.67 -9.00 2.96
N GLU A 362 -41.01 -8.90 2.86
CA GLU A 362 -41.90 -9.56 3.82
C GLU A 362 -41.66 -11.07 3.87
N ARG A 363 -41.63 -11.73 2.73
CA ARG A 363 -41.39 -13.17 2.62
C ARG A 363 -39.99 -13.56 3.18
N TYR A 364 -38.99 -12.73 3.00
CA TYR A 364 -37.64 -12.99 3.51
C TYR A 364 -37.59 -13.05 5.04
N TRP A 365 -38.30 -12.17 5.72
CA TRP A 365 -38.34 -12.12 7.18
C TRP A 365 -39.24 -13.20 7.80
N THR A 366 -40.05 -13.90 7.00
CA THR A 366 -40.86 -15.05 7.43
C THR A 366 -40.20 -16.39 7.13
N ILE A 367 -38.96 -16.44 6.67
CA ILE A 367 -38.21 -17.69 6.54
C ILE A 367 -37.90 -18.24 7.93
N LEU A 368 -38.61 -19.29 8.33
CA LEU A 368 -38.53 -19.97 9.62
C LEU A 368 -38.03 -21.42 9.45
N PRO A 369 -37.46 -22.04 10.48
CA PRO A 369 -37.20 -23.48 10.46
C PRO A 369 -38.51 -24.27 10.35
N THR A 370 -38.50 -25.30 9.51
CA THR A 370 -39.65 -26.22 9.42
C THR A 370 -39.70 -27.11 10.70
N GLU A 371 -40.85 -27.23 11.31
CA GLU A 371 -41.04 -27.88 12.64
C GLU A 371 -40.61 -29.36 12.71
N GLU A 372 -40.46 -30.03 11.58
CA GLU A 372 -40.32 -31.49 11.55
C GLU A 372 -38.89 -32.05 11.87
N LYS A 373 -37.85 -31.27 12.10
CA LYS A 373 -36.47 -31.81 12.26
C LYS A 373 -35.59 -31.11 13.29
N ALA A 374 -36.05 -30.89 14.50
CA ALA A 374 -35.19 -30.53 15.64
C ALA A 374 -34.54 -31.75 16.29
N ASN A 375 -33.90 -32.65 15.53
CA ASN A 375 -32.96 -33.61 16.08
C ASN A 375 -31.54 -33.03 16.06
N VAL A 376 -31.27 -32.13 16.98
CA VAL A 376 -29.88 -31.68 17.25
C VAL A 376 -29.22 -32.80 18.06
N VAL A 377 -28.43 -33.63 17.40
CA VAL A 377 -27.50 -34.54 18.08
C VAL A 377 -26.43 -33.64 18.70
N ALA A 378 -26.40 -33.60 20.03
CA ALA A 378 -25.33 -32.97 20.79
C ALA A 378 -24.02 -33.69 20.50
N PHE A 379 -23.14 -33.05 19.71
CA PHE A 379 -21.75 -33.53 19.59
C PHE A 379 -20.98 -33.02 20.79
N SER A 380 -20.74 -33.91 21.76
CA SER A 380 -19.69 -33.69 22.75
C SER A 380 -18.36 -33.59 22.03
N ALA A 381 -17.69 -32.45 22.17
CA ALA A 381 -16.30 -32.29 21.80
C ALA A 381 -15.46 -33.16 22.73
N ASN A 382 -15.07 -34.34 22.29
CA ASN A 382 -14.00 -35.07 22.93
C ASN A 382 -12.65 -34.46 22.53
N ALA A 383 -11.82 -34.34 23.55
CA ALA A 383 -10.50 -33.77 23.70
C ALA A 383 -9.52 -33.95 22.53
#